data_c52e94cea00288c1fd544c9d66e3b496
#
_entry.id   c52e94cea00288c1fd544c9d66e3b496
#
_cell.length_a   1.000
_cell.length_b   1.000
_cell.length_c   1.000
_cell.angle_alpha   90.00
_cell.angle_beta   90.00
_cell.angle_gamma   90.00
#
_symmetry.space_group_name_H-M   'P 1'
#
loop_
_entity.id
_entity.type
_entity.pdbx_description
1 polymer ?
#
loop_
_entity_poly.entity_id
_entity_poly.type
_entity_poly.pdbx_seq_one_letter_code
_entity_poly.pdbx_strand_id
1 'polypeptide(L)'
;MKNMKNIWLILTFLLAWAFPKVHAENTVKILAIGNSFSEDAIEQNLHELADAEGIQTIVANLYIPGCSLERHMQCVKGDLKAYRYRKTGIDGKMVETPNKQVSEALSEEDWDYVSVQQASHFSGVYYTYQPYLNELIAYVKLKAPK
;
A
#
# COMPACT_ATOMS: atom_id res chain seq x y z
N MET A 1 30.40 -41.35 38.98
CA MET A 1 29.38 -40.28 38.97
C MET A 1 30.01 -38.97 38.51
N LYS A 2 30.50 -38.93 37.31
CA LYS A 2 31.03 -37.71 36.66
C LYS A 2 30.25 -37.56 35.37
N ASN A 3 29.75 -36.34 35.05
CA ASN A 3 29.18 -35.86 33.78
C ASN A 3 27.68 -35.56 33.67
N MET A 4 26.88 -35.65 34.72
CA MET A 4 25.48 -35.18 34.59
C MET A 4 25.33 -33.64 34.70
N LYS A 5 26.24 -32.96 35.42
CA LYS A 5 26.17 -31.49 35.56
C LYS A 5 26.52 -30.74 34.26
N ASN A 6 27.36 -31.29 33.42
CA ASN A 6 27.78 -30.67 32.16
C ASN A 6 26.76 -30.85 31.03
N ILE A 7 25.93 -31.91 31.09
CA ILE A 7 24.88 -32.16 30.10
C ILE A 7 23.74 -31.12 30.24
N TRP A 8 23.39 -30.70 31.47
CA TRP A 8 22.39 -29.68 31.72
C TRP A 8 22.84 -28.31 31.23
N LEU A 9 24.12 -27.96 31.37
CA LEU A 9 24.66 -26.69 30.88
C LEU A 9 24.70 -26.62 29.35
N ILE A 10 24.94 -27.73 28.65
CA ILE A 10 24.94 -27.80 27.19
C ILE A 10 23.50 -27.70 26.65
N LEU A 11 22.52 -28.35 27.32
CA LEU A 11 21.11 -28.28 26.91
C LEU A 11 20.53 -26.90 27.08
N THR A 12 20.88 -26.14 28.15
CA THR A 12 20.44 -24.77 28.34
C THR A 12 21.06 -23.79 27.34
N PHE A 13 22.30 -24.07 26.89
CA PHE A 13 22.96 -23.21 25.89
C PHE A 13 22.42 -23.45 24.48
N LEU A 14 21.98 -24.66 24.15
CA LEU A 14 21.34 -24.97 22.85
C LEU A 14 19.92 -24.46 22.75
N LEU A 15 19.17 -24.35 23.86
CA LEU A 15 17.83 -23.71 23.83
C LEU A 15 17.87 -22.21 23.68
N ALA A 16 18.94 -21.53 24.05
CA ALA A 16 19.09 -20.08 23.90
C ALA A 16 19.27 -19.62 22.43
N TRP A 17 19.61 -20.54 21.51
CA TRP A 17 19.79 -20.24 20.10
C TRP A 17 18.56 -20.52 19.23
N ALA A 18 17.50 -21.07 19.80
CA ALA A 18 16.30 -21.48 19.08
C ALA A 18 15.16 -20.45 19.13
N PHE A 19 15.37 -19.26 19.70
CA PHE A 19 14.39 -18.20 19.55
C PHE A 19 14.52 -17.60 18.15
N PRO A 20 13.49 -17.74 17.30
CA PRO A 20 13.47 -17.00 16.05
C PRO A 20 13.64 -15.50 16.41
N LYS A 21 14.58 -14.83 15.77
CA LYS A 21 14.61 -13.37 15.79
C LYS A 21 13.25 -12.93 15.27
N VAL A 22 12.39 -12.49 16.15
CA VAL A 22 11.20 -11.71 15.74
C VAL A 22 11.76 -10.43 15.16
N HIS A 23 12.00 -10.42 13.85
CA HIS A 23 12.10 -9.18 13.12
C HIS A 23 10.71 -8.54 13.31
N ALA A 24 10.67 -7.35 13.86
CA ALA A 24 9.50 -6.52 13.71
C ALA A 24 9.39 -6.28 12.19
N GLU A 25 8.57 -7.07 11.52
CA GLU A 25 8.29 -6.92 10.10
C GLU A 25 7.60 -5.56 9.96
N ASN A 26 8.32 -4.58 9.43
CA ASN A 26 7.72 -3.32 9.05
C ASN A 26 6.76 -3.61 7.90
N THR A 27 5.46 -3.57 8.18
CA THR A 27 4.44 -3.69 7.15
C THR A 27 4.53 -2.51 6.20
N VAL A 28 4.75 -2.77 4.91
CA VAL A 28 4.80 -1.75 3.86
C VAL A 28 3.37 -1.42 3.41
N LYS A 29 2.99 -0.15 3.47
CA LYS A 29 1.65 0.32 3.17
C LYS A 29 1.63 1.13 1.88
N ILE A 30 0.85 0.69 0.91
CA ILE A 30 0.83 1.20 -0.45
C ILE A 30 -0.58 1.60 -0.84
N LEU A 31 -0.77 2.84 -1.29
CA LEU A 31 -2.03 3.34 -1.84
C LEU A 31 -1.84 3.75 -3.30
N ALA A 32 -2.72 3.29 -4.18
CA ALA A 32 -2.85 3.83 -5.52
C ALA A 32 -4.05 4.77 -5.63
N ILE A 33 -3.88 5.91 -6.29
CA ILE A 33 -4.95 6.77 -6.79
C ILE A 33 -4.91 6.65 -8.31
N GLY A 34 -5.79 5.79 -8.86
CA GLY A 34 -5.58 5.33 -10.22
C GLY A 34 -6.82 4.86 -10.97
N ASN A 35 -6.55 4.01 -11.92
CA ASN A 35 -7.48 3.49 -12.93
C ASN A 35 -7.17 2.02 -13.23
N SER A 36 -7.50 1.49 -14.43
CA SER A 36 -7.24 0.10 -14.80
C SER A 36 -5.76 -0.32 -14.66
N PHE A 37 -4.81 0.59 -14.85
CA PHE A 37 -3.40 0.24 -14.64
C PHE A 37 -3.07 -0.05 -13.18
N SER A 38 -3.67 0.67 -12.21
CA SER A 38 -3.47 0.35 -10.79
C SER A 38 -4.19 -0.93 -10.38
N GLU A 39 -5.32 -1.25 -11.02
CA GLU A 39 -6.01 -2.52 -10.83
C GLU A 39 -5.09 -3.67 -11.21
N ASP A 40 -4.50 -3.63 -12.41
CA ASP A 40 -3.63 -4.68 -12.93
C ASP A 40 -2.28 -4.74 -12.18
N ALA A 41 -1.65 -3.58 -11.93
CA ALA A 41 -0.28 -3.54 -11.41
C ALA A 41 -0.21 -3.73 -9.88
N ILE A 42 -1.19 -3.27 -9.14
CA ILE A 42 -1.12 -3.18 -7.67
C ILE A 42 -2.16 -4.07 -7.01
N GLU A 43 -3.43 -3.95 -7.42
CA GLU A 43 -4.55 -4.58 -6.73
C GLU A 43 -4.54 -6.10 -6.83
N GLN A 44 -4.19 -6.65 -8.02
CA GLN A 44 -4.33 -8.07 -8.28
C GLN A 44 -3.19 -8.92 -7.73
N ASN A 45 -1.95 -8.45 -7.77
CA ASN A 45 -0.81 -9.34 -7.56
C ASN A 45 0.24 -8.81 -6.57
N LEU A 46 0.26 -7.52 -6.24
CA LEU A 46 1.37 -6.94 -5.48
C LEU A 46 1.49 -7.53 -4.07
N HIS A 47 0.36 -7.74 -3.39
CA HIS A 47 0.37 -8.33 -2.05
C HIS A 47 0.95 -9.75 -2.06
N GLU A 48 0.51 -10.60 -2.98
CA GLU A 48 0.96 -12.00 -3.09
C GLU A 48 2.43 -12.09 -3.49
N LEU A 49 2.89 -11.22 -4.39
CA LEU A 49 4.30 -11.16 -4.78
C LEU A 49 5.20 -10.72 -3.63
N ALA A 50 4.76 -9.76 -2.83
CA ALA A 50 5.49 -9.29 -1.65
C ALA A 50 5.53 -10.38 -0.56
N ASP A 51 4.40 -11.06 -0.31
CA ASP A 51 4.30 -12.15 0.66
C ASP A 51 5.23 -13.31 0.30
N ALA A 52 5.35 -13.64 -0.99
CA ALA A 52 6.28 -14.66 -1.48
C ALA A 52 7.76 -14.34 -1.17
N GLU A 53 8.09 -13.05 -1.04
CA GLU A 53 9.42 -12.55 -0.64
C GLU A 53 9.53 -12.29 0.88
N GLY A 54 8.50 -12.66 1.65
CA GLY A 54 8.46 -12.47 3.10
C GLY A 54 8.25 -11.01 3.53
N ILE A 55 7.67 -10.18 2.66
CA ILE A 55 7.38 -8.76 2.93
C ILE A 55 5.89 -8.61 3.22
N GLN A 56 5.54 -8.25 4.45
CA GLN A 56 4.16 -7.93 4.79
C GLN A 56 3.72 -6.62 4.16
N THR A 57 2.53 -6.59 3.57
CA THR A 57 1.98 -5.40 2.94
C THR A 57 0.52 -5.15 3.31
N ILE A 58 0.14 -3.86 3.29
CA ILE A 58 -1.24 -3.41 3.13
C ILE A 58 -1.29 -2.69 1.79
N VAL A 59 -2.11 -3.17 0.88
CA VAL A 59 -2.23 -2.63 -0.48
C VAL A 59 -3.64 -2.10 -0.70
N ALA A 60 -3.75 -0.84 -1.12
CA ALA A 60 -5.06 -0.23 -1.40
C ALA A 60 -5.09 0.48 -2.75
N ASN A 61 -6.26 0.52 -3.35
CA ASN A 61 -6.49 1.15 -4.64
C ASN A 61 -7.78 1.97 -4.64
N LEU A 62 -7.64 3.28 -4.87
CA LEU A 62 -8.73 4.19 -5.22
C LEU A 62 -8.93 4.17 -6.73
N TYR A 63 -9.96 3.52 -7.20
CA TYR A 63 -10.17 3.20 -8.59
C TYR A 63 -11.35 3.96 -9.21
N ILE A 64 -11.11 4.60 -10.36
CA ILE A 64 -12.13 5.04 -11.31
C ILE A 64 -11.69 4.61 -12.72
N PRO A 65 -12.51 3.90 -13.51
CA PRO A 65 -12.16 3.45 -14.86
C PRO A 65 -11.71 4.62 -15.74
N GLY A 66 -10.54 4.49 -16.41
CA GLY A 66 -10.03 5.50 -17.34
C GLY A 66 -9.80 6.89 -16.75
N CYS A 67 -9.67 7.00 -15.43
CA CYS A 67 -9.53 8.28 -14.74
C CYS A 67 -8.24 9.01 -15.12
N SER A 68 -8.37 10.27 -15.52
CA SER A 68 -7.23 11.15 -15.77
C SER A 68 -6.82 11.91 -14.50
N LEU A 69 -5.60 12.47 -14.50
CA LEU A 69 -5.13 13.35 -13.41
C LEU A 69 -6.06 14.55 -13.20
N GLU A 70 -6.59 15.13 -14.28
CA GLU A 70 -7.61 16.19 -14.19
C GLU A 70 -8.84 15.70 -13.43
N ARG A 71 -9.35 14.52 -13.76
CA ARG A 71 -10.53 13.96 -13.10
C ARG A 71 -10.26 13.63 -11.63
N HIS A 72 -9.08 13.10 -11.30
CA HIS A 72 -8.67 12.91 -9.91
C HIS A 72 -8.71 14.26 -9.14
N MET A 73 -8.18 15.34 -9.73
CA MET A 73 -8.20 16.67 -9.10
C MET A 73 -9.62 17.24 -8.97
N GLN A 74 -10.52 17.01 -9.93
CA GLN A 74 -11.92 17.36 -9.78
C GLN A 74 -12.56 16.63 -8.59
N CYS A 75 -12.27 15.34 -8.40
CA CYS A 75 -12.76 14.57 -7.26
C CYS A 75 -12.21 15.11 -5.93
N VAL A 76 -10.92 15.47 -5.89
CA VAL A 76 -10.29 16.08 -4.70
C VAL A 76 -10.91 17.43 -4.38
N LYS A 77 -11.02 18.33 -5.36
CA LYS A 77 -11.57 19.70 -5.16
C LYS A 77 -13.05 19.70 -4.76
N GLY A 78 -13.82 18.72 -5.26
CA GLY A 78 -15.23 18.56 -4.93
C GLY A 78 -15.50 17.64 -3.74
N ASP A 79 -14.47 17.07 -3.13
CA ASP A 79 -14.56 16.05 -2.06
C ASP A 79 -15.54 14.92 -2.42
N LEU A 80 -15.44 14.43 -3.67
CA LEU A 80 -16.43 13.55 -4.26
C LEU A 80 -16.26 12.10 -3.80
N LYS A 81 -17.35 11.45 -3.40
CA LYS A 81 -17.43 10.01 -3.12
C LYS A 81 -17.53 9.20 -4.42
N ALA A 82 -16.48 9.24 -5.24
CA ALA A 82 -16.50 8.74 -6.61
C ALA A 82 -15.71 7.45 -6.82
N TYR A 83 -14.93 7.02 -5.84
CA TYR A 83 -14.01 5.90 -6.00
C TYR A 83 -14.61 4.59 -5.51
N ARG A 84 -14.36 3.53 -6.26
CA ARG A 84 -14.31 2.17 -5.72
C ARG A 84 -12.97 2.03 -4.99
N TYR A 85 -13.01 1.64 -3.74
CA TYR A 85 -11.83 1.46 -2.93
C TYR A 85 -11.68 0.00 -2.54
N ARG A 86 -10.58 -0.62 -2.93
CA ARG A 86 -10.22 -1.98 -2.54
C ARG A 86 -8.96 -1.95 -1.71
N LYS A 87 -8.98 -2.64 -0.58
CA LYS A 87 -7.87 -2.75 0.35
C LYS A 87 -7.63 -4.20 0.71
N THR A 88 -6.42 -4.68 0.46
CA THR A 88 -5.93 -5.99 0.89
C THR A 88 -5.14 -5.81 2.18
N GLY A 89 -5.60 -6.44 3.25
CA GLY A 89 -4.95 -6.42 4.56
C GLY A 89 -3.75 -7.35 4.64
N ILE A 90 -3.06 -7.36 5.79
CA ILE A 90 -1.91 -8.25 6.05
C ILE A 90 -2.28 -9.74 5.89
N ASP A 91 -3.55 -10.08 6.14
CA ASP A 91 -4.07 -11.45 6.02
C ASP A 91 -4.42 -11.85 4.57
N GLY A 92 -4.08 -11.03 3.59
CA GLY A 92 -4.36 -11.24 2.17
C GLY A 92 -5.83 -11.08 1.78
N LYS A 93 -6.71 -10.71 2.73
CA LYS A 93 -8.13 -10.53 2.41
C LYS A 93 -8.39 -9.15 1.85
N MET A 94 -8.99 -9.13 0.67
CA MET A 94 -9.44 -7.89 0.03
C MET A 94 -10.85 -7.53 0.49
N VAL A 95 -11.02 -6.26 0.87
CA VAL A 95 -12.31 -5.64 1.20
C VAL A 95 -12.56 -4.51 0.21
N GLU A 96 -13.77 -4.48 -0.37
CA GLU A 96 -14.22 -3.40 -1.25
C GLU A 96 -15.17 -2.46 -0.52
N THR A 97 -14.88 -1.15 -0.62
CA THR A 97 -15.74 -0.08 -0.10
C THR A 97 -16.12 0.84 -1.27
N PRO A 98 -17.39 0.91 -1.65
CA PRO A 98 -17.86 1.83 -2.68
C PRO A 98 -17.91 3.27 -2.14
N ASN A 99 -17.97 4.23 -3.05
CA ASN A 99 -18.20 5.63 -2.72
C ASN A 99 -17.17 6.23 -1.73
N LYS A 100 -15.89 5.89 -1.89
CA LYS A 100 -14.80 6.41 -1.08
C LYS A 100 -14.32 7.77 -1.61
N GLN A 101 -13.90 8.65 -0.71
CA GLN A 101 -13.20 9.91 -1.02
C GLN A 101 -11.69 9.72 -0.94
N VAL A 102 -10.93 10.56 -1.65
CA VAL A 102 -9.45 10.55 -1.57
C VAL A 102 -8.97 10.91 -0.16
N SER A 103 -9.59 11.90 0.46
CA SER A 103 -9.26 12.33 1.83
C SER A 103 -9.43 11.22 2.87
N GLU A 104 -10.51 10.46 2.77
CA GLU A 104 -10.79 9.33 3.67
C GLU A 104 -9.73 8.23 3.51
N ALA A 105 -9.37 7.86 2.27
CA ALA A 105 -8.40 6.82 2.03
C ALA A 105 -6.97 7.22 2.47
N LEU A 106 -6.60 8.49 2.25
CA LEU A 106 -5.29 9.00 2.67
C LEU A 106 -5.12 9.03 4.20
N SER A 107 -6.21 9.22 4.95
CA SER A 107 -6.17 9.24 6.41
C SER A 107 -6.33 7.88 7.08
N GLU A 108 -6.54 6.81 6.31
CA GLU A 108 -6.87 5.48 6.85
C GLU A 108 -5.65 4.75 7.39
N GLU A 109 -4.48 4.98 6.78
CA GLU A 109 -3.21 4.39 7.16
C GLU A 109 -2.07 5.42 7.07
N ASP A 110 -0.97 5.13 7.76
CA ASP A 110 0.30 5.80 7.54
C ASP A 110 0.97 5.23 6.28
N TRP A 111 0.55 5.69 5.11
CA TRP A 111 1.03 5.17 3.83
C TRP A 111 2.52 5.42 3.62
N ASP A 112 3.28 4.36 3.29
CA ASP A 112 4.70 4.48 2.91
C ASP A 112 4.85 4.96 1.48
N TYR A 113 3.94 4.51 0.59
CA TYR A 113 3.93 4.88 -0.82
C TYR A 113 2.53 5.25 -1.27
N VAL A 114 2.43 6.37 -1.98
CA VAL A 114 1.21 6.76 -2.69
C VAL A 114 1.53 6.98 -4.16
N SER A 115 0.92 6.20 -5.04
CA SER A 115 1.06 6.36 -6.49
C SER A 115 -0.13 7.11 -7.08
N VAL A 116 0.11 7.88 -8.14
CA VAL A 116 -0.91 8.58 -8.91
C VAL A 116 -0.76 8.25 -10.39
N GLN A 117 -1.86 8.08 -11.11
CA GLN A 117 -1.84 7.62 -12.48
C GLN A 117 -2.59 8.53 -13.45
N GLN A 118 -2.01 8.67 -14.65
CA GLN A 118 -2.70 9.28 -15.79
C GLN A 118 -3.54 8.22 -16.52
N ALA A 119 -4.62 8.66 -17.19
CA ALA A 119 -5.37 7.80 -18.08
C ALA A 119 -4.49 7.31 -19.25
N SER A 120 -4.69 6.06 -19.69
CA SER A 120 -3.86 5.43 -20.72
C SER A 120 -3.73 6.24 -22.01
N HIS A 121 -4.85 6.80 -22.51
CA HIS A 121 -4.87 7.62 -23.72
C HIS A 121 -4.19 8.99 -23.58
N PHE A 122 -3.86 9.41 -22.35
CA PHE A 122 -3.11 10.63 -22.05
C PHE A 122 -1.68 10.37 -21.58
N SER A 123 -1.28 9.12 -21.39
CA SER A 123 0.02 8.78 -20.79
C SER A 123 1.23 9.30 -21.58
N GLY A 124 1.14 9.40 -22.91
CA GLY A 124 2.16 9.99 -23.78
C GLY A 124 1.97 11.49 -24.06
N VAL A 125 0.99 12.15 -23.45
CA VAL A 125 0.62 13.52 -23.79
C VAL A 125 0.99 14.48 -22.65
N TYR A 126 2.21 15.00 -22.69
CA TYR A 126 2.85 15.72 -21.58
C TYR A 126 2.00 16.88 -21.02
N TYR A 127 1.38 17.71 -21.85
CA TYR A 127 0.61 18.86 -21.38
C TYR A 127 -0.64 18.50 -20.57
N THR A 128 -1.10 17.24 -20.63
CA THR A 128 -2.25 16.75 -19.83
C THR A 128 -1.89 16.44 -18.36
N TYR A 129 -0.60 16.43 -18.06
CA TYR A 129 -0.14 16.23 -16.68
C TYR A 129 -0.21 17.50 -15.85
N GLN A 130 -0.08 18.67 -16.48
CA GLN A 130 -0.02 19.95 -15.79
C GLN A 130 -1.36 20.72 -15.90
N PRO A 131 -1.79 21.37 -14.80
CA PRO A 131 -1.15 21.47 -13.46
C PRO A 131 -1.50 20.29 -12.54
N TYR A 132 -2.34 19.38 -13.00
CA TYR A 132 -3.05 18.38 -12.17
C TYR A 132 -2.13 17.44 -11.39
N LEU A 133 -1.03 17.01 -11.99
CA LEU A 133 -0.06 16.14 -11.30
C LEU A 133 0.53 16.84 -10.08
N ASN A 134 1.00 18.07 -10.26
CA ASN A 134 1.61 18.84 -9.17
C ASN A 134 0.61 19.16 -8.07
N GLU A 135 -0.62 19.51 -8.42
CA GLU A 135 -1.70 19.77 -7.47
C GLU A 135 -2.05 18.50 -6.67
N LEU A 136 -2.15 17.34 -7.35
CA LEU A 136 -2.48 16.08 -6.71
C LEU A 136 -1.35 15.62 -5.76
N ILE A 137 -0.09 15.72 -6.18
CA ILE A 137 1.07 15.44 -5.33
C ILE A 137 1.08 16.35 -4.10
N ALA A 138 0.83 17.64 -4.27
CA ALA A 138 0.76 18.58 -3.16
C ALA A 138 -0.36 18.22 -2.16
N TYR A 139 -1.52 17.82 -2.68
CA TYR A 139 -2.63 17.36 -1.85
C TYR A 139 -2.30 16.08 -1.08
N VAL A 140 -1.70 15.09 -1.74
CA VAL A 140 -1.27 13.84 -1.09
C VAL A 140 -0.28 14.14 0.04
N LYS A 141 0.75 14.96 -0.22
CA LYS A 141 1.73 15.35 0.81
C LYS A 141 1.11 16.09 1.99
N LEU A 142 0.05 16.86 1.75
CA LEU A 142 -0.66 17.57 2.82
C LEU A 142 -1.50 16.63 3.69
N LYS A 143 -2.08 15.58 3.11
CA LYS A 143 -3.02 14.67 3.77
C LYS A 143 -2.38 13.40 4.32
N ALA A 144 -1.28 12.96 3.75
CA ALA A 144 -0.46 11.84 4.21
C ALA A 144 1.00 12.30 4.40
N PRO A 145 1.28 13.09 5.43
CA PRO A 145 2.60 13.65 5.66
C PRO A 145 3.51 12.60 6.31
N LYS A 146 4.22 11.81 5.52
CA LYS A 146 5.39 11.05 5.97
C LYS A 146 6.66 11.67 5.45
#